data_e2cf9b065ccc73828bd014ae9e4c0400
#
_entry.id   e2cf9b065ccc73828bd014ae9e4c0400
#
_cell.length_a   1.000
_cell.length_b   1.000
_cell.length_c   1.000
_cell.angle_alpha   90.00
_cell.angle_beta   90.00
_cell.angle_gamma   90.00
#
_symmetry.space_group_name_H-M   'P 1'
#
loop_
_entity.id
_entity.type
_entity.pdbx_description
1 polymer ?
#
loop_
_entity_poly.entity_id
_entity_poly.type
_entity_poly.pdbx_seq_one_letter_code
_entity_poly.pdbx_strand_id
1 'polypeptide(L)'
;MNKTKIIVVEDNIVYCEYVCNMLSREGYRNMKAYHLSTAKKHLQQATDNDIVVADLRLPDGSGIDLLCWMRKEGKMQPFIIMTDYAEVNTAVESMKLGSIDYIPKQLVEDKLVPLIRSILKERQAGQRRMPIFAREGSAFQKIMHRIRLVAATDMSVMIFGENGTGKEHIAHLLHDKSKRAGKPFVAVDCGSLSKELAPSAFFA
;
A
#
# COMPACT_ATOMS: atom_id res chain seq x y z
N MET A 1 21.24 -6.24 11.34
CA MET A 1 19.86 -6.30 10.84
C MET A 1 19.18 -4.99 11.19
N ASN A 2 18.83 -4.17 10.19
CA ASN A 2 18.14 -2.90 10.40
C ASN A 2 16.73 -3.23 10.89
N LYS A 3 16.43 -2.99 12.17
CA LYS A 3 15.08 -3.21 12.72
C LYS A 3 14.16 -2.15 12.15
N THR A 4 13.05 -2.55 11.54
CA THR A 4 11.96 -1.68 11.12
C THR A 4 11.61 -0.68 12.20
N LYS A 5 11.52 0.60 11.84
CA LYS A 5 11.03 1.65 12.73
C LYS A 5 9.58 1.95 12.39
N ILE A 6 8.80 2.27 13.39
CA ILE A 6 7.42 2.73 13.22
C ILE A 6 7.36 4.20 13.64
N ILE A 7 6.99 5.05 12.70
CA ILE A 7 6.82 6.48 12.95
C ILE A 7 5.36 6.69 13.35
N VAL A 8 5.12 7.00 14.61
CA VAL A 8 3.79 7.26 15.16
C VAL A 8 3.59 8.77 15.18
N VAL A 9 2.57 9.23 14.45
CA VAL A 9 2.23 10.65 14.30
C VAL A 9 0.88 10.88 14.97
N GLU A 10 0.89 11.50 16.14
CA GLU A 10 -0.28 11.65 17.01
C GLU A 10 -0.03 12.83 17.94
N ASP A 11 -0.92 13.83 17.95
CA ASP A 11 -0.77 15.03 18.77
C ASP A 11 -1.16 14.81 20.24
N ASN A 12 -2.07 13.87 20.51
CA ASN A 12 -2.37 13.47 21.87
C ASN A 12 -1.21 12.66 22.46
N ILE A 13 -0.45 13.30 23.35
CA ILE A 13 0.74 12.72 23.97
C ILE A 13 0.43 11.39 24.65
N VAL A 14 -0.69 11.32 25.38
CA VAL A 14 -1.07 10.09 26.13
C VAL A 14 -1.39 8.95 25.19
N TYR A 15 -2.12 9.23 24.12
CA TYR A 15 -2.46 8.22 23.13
C TYR A 15 -1.23 7.81 22.28
N CYS A 16 -0.38 8.75 21.93
CA CYS A 16 0.90 8.47 21.27
C CYS A 16 1.77 7.53 22.11
N GLU A 17 1.89 7.79 23.42
CA GLU A 17 2.60 6.92 24.35
C GLU A 17 1.95 5.52 24.44
N TYR A 18 0.65 5.46 24.51
CA TYR A 18 -0.08 4.19 24.53
C TYR A 18 0.25 3.34 23.31
N VAL A 19 0.13 3.91 22.10
CA VAL A 19 0.44 3.20 20.83
C VAL A 19 1.91 2.79 20.80
N CYS A 20 2.83 3.70 21.16
CA CYS A 20 4.26 3.40 21.17
C CYS A 20 4.62 2.30 22.18
N ASN A 21 4.00 2.29 23.36
CA ASN A 21 4.22 1.24 24.37
C ASN A 21 3.70 -0.12 23.89
N MET A 22 2.54 -0.15 23.26
CA MET A 22 1.99 -1.36 22.64
C MET A 22 2.95 -1.93 21.59
N LEU A 23 3.44 -1.08 20.68
CA LEU A 23 4.39 -1.47 19.64
C LEU A 23 5.76 -1.89 20.21
N SER A 24 6.22 -1.25 21.29
CA SER A 24 7.46 -1.60 21.97
C SER A 24 7.41 -2.98 22.63
N ARG A 25 6.27 -3.36 23.21
CA ARG A 25 6.04 -4.71 23.77
C ARG A 25 6.19 -5.81 22.72
N GLU A 26 5.85 -5.48 21.46
CA GLU A 26 6.02 -6.36 20.30
C GLU A 26 7.45 -6.32 19.70
N GLY A 27 8.36 -5.56 20.31
CA GLY A 27 9.76 -5.47 19.90
C GLY A 27 10.04 -4.49 18.75
N TYR A 28 9.08 -3.66 18.37
CA TYR A 28 9.28 -2.62 17.34
C TYR A 28 9.99 -1.39 17.94
N ARG A 29 10.80 -0.74 17.10
CA ARG A 29 11.35 0.58 17.42
C ARG A 29 10.37 1.65 16.99
N ASN A 30 10.13 2.65 17.84
CA ASN A 30 9.18 3.72 17.56
C ASN A 30 9.87 5.07 17.49
N MET A 31 9.35 5.95 16.63
CA MET A 31 9.66 7.37 16.60
C MET A 31 8.36 8.14 16.73
N LYS A 32 8.31 9.09 17.66
CA LYS A 32 7.12 9.88 17.95
C LYS A 32 7.18 11.20 17.19
N ALA A 33 6.06 11.61 16.63
CA ALA A 33 5.88 12.92 16.05
C ALA A 33 4.51 13.46 16.46
N TYR A 34 4.47 14.65 17.02
CA TYR A 34 3.25 15.30 17.48
C TYR A 34 2.69 16.32 16.47
N HIS A 35 3.42 16.50 15.36
CA HIS A 35 3.12 17.44 14.28
C HIS A 35 3.58 16.90 12.95
N LEU A 36 2.95 17.32 11.86
CA LEU A 36 3.38 16.98 10.49
C LEU A 36 4.83 17.40 10.22
N SER A 37 5.22 18.56 10.72
CA SER A 37 6.58 19.08 10.53
C SER A 37 7.64 18.16 11.13
N THR A 38 7.38 17.57 12.31
CA THR A 38 8.26 16.59 12.94
C THR A 38 8.24 15.27 12.21
N ALA A 39 7.05 14.81 11.79
CA ALA A 39 6.90 13.61 11.00
C ALA A 39 7.69 13.67 9.68
N LYS A 40 7.62 14.79 8.96
CA LYS A 40 8.40 15.02 7.74
C LYS A 40 9.91 14.94 7.97
N LYS A 41 10.42 15.49 9.09
CA LYS A 41 11.85 15.36 9.45
C LYS A 41 12.24 13.90 9.68
N HIS A 42 11.43 13.14 10.40
CA HIS A 42 11.68 11.70 10.59
C HIS A 42 11.65 10.93 9.27
N LEU A 43 10.72 11.28 8.39
CA LEU A 43 10.57 10.64 7.08
C LEU A 43 11.72 10.94 6.12
N GLN A 44 12.41 12.08 6.27
CA GLN A 44 13.64 12.35 5.50
C GLN A 44 14.75 11.33 5.78
N GLN A 45 14.80 10.80 7.01
CA GLN A 45 15.79 9.81 7.45
C GLN A 45 15.22 8.37 7.46
N ALA A 46 13.97 8.20 7.04
CA ALA A 46 13.31 6.91 7.02
C ALA A 46 13.80 6.04 5.85
N THR A 47 13.87 4.75 6.10
CA THR A 47 14.16 3.73 5.09
C THR A 47 12.87 3.17 4.50
N ASP A 48 12.95 2.48 3.36
CA ASP A 48 11.78 1.82 2.75
C ASP A 48 11.17 0.73 3.66
N ASN A 49 11.91 0.27 4.66
CA ASN A 49 11.41 -0.72 5.61
C ASN A 49 10.60 -0.12 6.77
N ASP A 50 10.62 1.19 6.93
CA ASP A 50 9.90 1.84 8.01
C ASP A 50 8.40 1.94 7.70
N ILE A 51 7.56 2.06 8.72
CA ILE A 51 6.10 2.12 8.63
C ILE A 51 5.63 3.40 9.29
N VAL A 52 4.62 4.05 8.70
CA VAL A 52 4.00 5.24 9.27
C VAL A 52 2.62 4.88 9.79
N VAL A 53 2.32 5.31 11.01
CA VAL A 53 1.01 5.20 11.64
C VAL A 53 0.63 6.62 12.09
N ALA A 54 -0.35 7.22 11.45
CA ALA A 54 -0.68 8.63 11.65
C ALA A 54 -2.13 8.85 12.04
N ASP A 55 -2.37 9.76 12.98
CA ASP A 55 -3.72 10.29 13.18
C ASP A 55 -4.18 11.05 11.94
N LEU A 56 -5.48 10.98 11.70
CA LEU A 56 -6.14 11.76 10.65
C LEU A 56 -6.07 13.25 10.94
N ARG A 57 -6.29 13.67 12.18
CA ARG A 57 -6.35 15.07 12.61
C ARG A 57 -5.11 15.43 13.40
N LEU A 58 -4.39 16.43 12.92
CA LEU A 58 -3.17 16.94 13.56
C LEU A 58 -3.24 18.47 13.66
N PRO A 59 -2.55 19.10 14.61
CA PRO A 59 -2.62 20.55 14.82
C PRO A 59 -2.19 21.38 13.61
N ASP A 60 -1.28 20.86 12.81
CA ASP A 60 -0.69 21.53 11.65
C ASP A 60 -1.10 20.90 10.30
N GLY A 61 -2.24 20.15 10.27
CA GLY A 61 -2.83 19.58 9.07
C GLY A 61 -3.46 18.20 9.30
N SER A 62 -3.44 17.34 8.31
CA SER A 62 -4.05 16.02 8.40
C SER A 62 -3.06 14.88 8.06
N GLY A 63 -3.36 13.66 8.52
CA GLY A 63 -2.63 12.47 8.11
C GLY A 63 -2.68 12.24 6.59
N ILE A 64 -3.76 12.67 5.93
CA ILE A 64 -3.87 12.63 4.46
C ILE A 64 -2.88 13.60 3.81
N ASP A 65 -2.70 14.80 4.36
CA ASP A 65 -1.71 15.76 3.85
C ASP A 65 -0.29 15.20 3.95
N LEU A 66 -0.01 14.47 5.04
CA LEU A 66 1.28 13.78 5.21
C LEU A 66 1.46 12.69 4.14
N LEU A 67 0.42 11.89 3.91
CA LEU A 67 0.44 10.84 2.89
C LEU A 67 0.63 11.43 1.49
N CYS A 68 -0.11 12.48 1.14
CA CYS A 68 0.03 13.19 -0.13
C CYS A 68 1.45 13.73 -0.31
N TRP A 69 2.01 14.36 0.72
CA TRP A 69 3.38 14.84 0.69
C TRP A 69 4.37 13.70 0.49
N MET A 70 4.22 12.60 1.23
CA MET A 70 5.09 11.42 1.07
C MET A 70 5.09 10.90 -0.37
N ARG A 71 3.92 10.76 -0.99
CA ARG A 71 3.80 10.24 -2.37
C ARG A 71 4.42 11.21 -3.39
N LYS A 72 4.27 12.53 -3.20
CA LYS A 72 4.93 13.56 -4.03
C LYS A 72 6.46 13.49 -3.93
N GLU A 73 6.98 13.20 -2.75
CA GLU A 73 8.43 13.01 -2.51
C GLU A 73 8.95 11.61 -2.91
N GLY A 74 8.13 10.79 -3.57
CA GLY A 74 8.51 9.45 -3.99
C GLY A 74 8.68 8.45 -2.83
N LYS A 75 8.18 8.78 -1.65
CA LYS A 75 8.28 7.92 -0.45
C LYS A 75 7.15 6.92 -0.44
N MET A 76 7.49 5.63 -0.49
CA MET A 76 6.54 4.52 -0.62
C MET A 76 6.40 3.68 0.67
N GLN A 77 6.83 4.20 1.81
CA GLN A 77 6.64 3.52 3.08
C GLN A 77 5.15 3.21 3.31
N PRO A 78 4.81 2.03 3.89
CA PRO A 78 3.46 1.72 4.31
C PRO A 78 2.91 2.80 5.21
N PHE A 79 1.69 3.21 4.93
CA PHE A 79 1.02 4.26 5.67
C PHE A 79 -0.31 3.72 6.19
N ILE A 80 -0.54 3.85 7.49
CA ILE A 80 -1.75 3.45 8.18
C ILE A 80 -2.34 4.70 8.84
N ILE A 81 -3.63 4.94 8.64
CA ILE A 81 -4.33 6.04 9.31
C ILE A 81 -5.04 5.49 10.54
N MET A 82 -4.91 6.22 11.65
CA MET A 82 -5.74 6.05 12.85
C MET A 82 -6.72 7.23 12.94
N THR A 83 -7.90 7.03 13.49
CA THR A 83 -8.87 8.11 13.67
C THR A 83 -9.89 7.84 14.76
N ASP A 84 -10.31 8.87 15.46
CA ASP A 84 -11.46 8.80 16.38
C ASP A 84 -12.79 8.77 15.61
N TYR A 85 -12.82 9.34 14.41
CA TYR A 85 -14.04 9.48 13.60
C TYR A 85 -13.85 8.79 12.25
N ALA A 86 -14.37 7.57 12.15
CA ALA A 86 -14.31 6.79 10.91
C ALA A 86 -15.39 7.28 9.93
N GLU A 87 -14.97 8.05 8.93
CA GLU A 87 -15.82 8.50 7.83
C GLU A 87 -15.50 7.72 6.55
N VAL A 88 -16.52 7.18 5.89
CA VAL A 88 -16.34 6.34 4.70
C VAL A 88 -15.63 7.09 3.58
N ASN A 89 -16.00 8.34 3.32
CA ASN A 89 -15.40 9.13 2.24
C ASN A 89 -13.90 9.37 2.47
N THR A 90 -13.51 9.71 3.69
CA THR A 90 -12.12 9.93 4.09
C THR A 90 -11.30 8.63 4.02
N ALA A 91 -11.90 7.51 4.40
CA ALA A 91 -11.27 6.20 4.28
C ALA A 91 -11.01 5.85 2.81
N VAL A 92 -12.01 6.00 1.93
CA VAL A 92 -11.87 5.75 0.49
C VAL A 92 -10.81 6.65 -0.13
N GLU A 93 -10.76 7.93 0.22
CA GLU A 93 -9.76 8.88 -0.27
C GLU A 93 -8.35 8.45 0.15
N SER A 94 -8.17 8.12 1.42
CA SER A 94 -6.86 7.69 1.94
C SER A 94 -6.36 6.41 1.25
N MET A 95 -7.24 5.45 0.99
CA MET A 95 -6.90 4.22 0.28
C MET A 95 -6.50 4.49 -1.18
N LYS A 96 -7.21 5.40 -1.88
CA LYS A 96 -6.83 5.83 -3.24
C LYS A 96 -5.46 6.50 -3.30
N LEU A 97 -5.06 7.18 -2.24
CA LEU A 97 -3.74 7.80 -2.10
C LEU A 97 -2.64 6.80 -1.69
N GLY A 98 -3.02 5.55 -1.43
CA GLY A 98 -2.09 4.47 -1.11
C GLY A 98 -1.83 4.31 0.40
N SER A 99 -2.79 4.66 1.28
CA SER A 99 -2.77 4.12 2.64
C SER A 99 -3.05 2.61 2.59
N ILE A 100 -2.45 1.86 3.50
CA ILE A 100 -2.68 0.41 3.59
C ILE A 100 -3.97 0.11 4.33
N ASP A 101 -4.26 0.89 5.36
CA ASP A 101 -5.51 0.74 6.12
C ASP A 101 -5.90 2.04 6.81
N TYR A 102 -7.15 2.06 7.26
CA TYR A 102 -7.78 3.16 7.98
C TYR A 102 -8.48 2.58 9.23
N ILE A 103 -7.87 2.76 10.39
CA ILE A 103 -8.23 2.07 11.63
C ILE A 103 -8.90 3.05 12.60
N PRO A 104 -10.16 2.84 13.02
CA PRO A 104 -10.72 3.53 14.16
C PRO A 104 -9.87 3.32 15.42
N LYS A 105 -9.61 4.38 16.20
CA LYS A 105 -8.76 4.32 17.40
C LYS A 105 -9.23 3.25 18.41
N GLN A 106 -10.54 3.00 18.49
CA GLN A 106 -11.11 1.96 19.34
C GLN A 106 -10.67 0.52 18.95
N LEU A 107 -10.25 0.33 17.70
CA LEU A 107 -9.82 -0.96 17.15
C LEU A 107 -8.29 -1.09 16.99
N VAL A 108 -7.54 -0.06 17.37
CA VAL A 108 -6.07 -0.03 17.20
C VAL A 108 -5.40 -1.16 17.99
N GLU A 109 -5.87 -1.45 19.21
CA GLU A 109 -5.32 -2.53 20.03
C GLU A 109 -5.40 -3.89 19.34
N ASP A 110 -6.53 -4.19 18.73
CA ASP A 110 -6.78 -5.49 18.10
C ASP A 110 -6.21 -5.58 16.67
N LYS A 111 -6.15 -4.46 15.91
CA LYS A 111 -5.88 -4.49 14.48
C LYS A 111 -4.45 -4.06 14.10
N LEU A 112 -3.86 -3.11 14.82
CA LEU A 112 -2.62 -2.47 14.37
C LEU A 112 -1.45 -3.45 14.34
N VAL A 113 -1.23 -4.21 15.41
CA VAL A 113 -0.12 -5.16 15.49
C VAL A 113 -0.25 -6.30 14.47
N PRO A 114 -1.41 -6.97 14.32
CA PRO A 114 -1.61 -7.96 13.26
C PRO A 114 -1.36 -7.40 11.86
N LEU A 115 -1.83 -6.18 11.57
CA LEU A 115 -1.61 -5.52 10.28
C LEU A 115 -0.11 -5.27 10.02
N ILE A 116 0.61 -4.71 10.99
CA ILE A 116 2.06 -4.49 10.88
C ILE A 116 2.79 -5.82 10.64
N ARG A 117 2.41 -6.88 11.34
CA ARG A 117 3.00 -8.22 11.12
C ARG A 117 2.75 -8.74 9.70
N SER A 118 1.55 -8.54 9.15
CA SER A 118 1.23 -8.95 7.77
C SER A 118 2.09 -8.17 6.75
N ILE A 119 2.19 -6.85 6.90
CA ILE A 119 3.03 -5.99 6.05
C ILE A 119 4.48 -6.47 6.06
N LEU A 120 5.03 -6.75 7.23
CA LEU A 120 6.42 -7.20 7.36
C LEU A 120 6.63 -8.61 6.80
N LYS A 121 5.65 -9.50 6.98
CA LYS A 121 5.68 -10.87 6.42
C LYS A 121 5.63 -10.85 4.90
N GLU A 122 4.78 -10.04 4.31
CA GLU A 122 4.67 -9.86 2.86
C GLU A 122 5.97 -9.28 2.28
N ARG A 123 6.57 -8.31 2.94
CA ARG A 123 7.87 -7.76 2.55
C ARG A 123 8.98 -8.79 2.64
N GLN A 124 9.04 -9.58 3.71
CA GLN A 124 10.01 -10.67 3.83
C GLN A 124 9.76 -11.77 2.78
N ALA A 125 8.50 -12.05 2.47
CA ALA A 125 8.14 -12.97 1.40
C ALA A 125 8.48 -12.37 0.02
N GLY A 126 8.31 -11.07 -0.18
CA GLY A 126 8.74 -10.33 -1.37
C GLY A 126 10.27 -10.25 -1.51
N GLN A 127 11.01 -10.19 -0.41
CA GLN A 127 12.49 -10.28 -0.42
C GLN A 127 12.99 -11.71 -0.59
N ARG A 128 12.23 -12.72 -0.15
CA ARG A 128 12.50 -14.15 -0.39
C ARG A 128 11.92 -14.66 -1.70
N ARG A 129 10.88 -14.03 -2.20
CA ARG A 129 10.55 -14.11 -3.60
C ARG A 129 11.64 -13.29 -4.30
N MET A 130 12.73 -13.95 -4.67
CA MET A 130 13.43 -13.54 -5.88
C MET A 130 12.32 -13.12 -6.86
N PRO A 131 12.42 -11.92 -7.48
CA PRO A 131 11.38 -11.50 -8.39
C PRO A 131 11.05 -12.73 -9.22
N ILE A 132 9.76 -13.07 -9.34
CA ILE A 132 9.29 -14.24 -10.10
C ILE A 132 9.97 -14.27 -11.48
N PHE A 133 10.53 -13.17 -11.86
CA PHE A 133 11.33 -12.82 -13.01
C PHE A 133 12.80 -13.27 -12.99
N ALA A 134 13.36 -13.70 -11.86
CA ALA A 134 14.71 -14.27 -11.76
C ALA A 134 14.72 -15.80 -11.93
N ARG A 135 13.58 -16.43 -12.24
CA ARG A 135 13.59 -17.78 -12.79
C ARG A 135 14.04 -17.68 -14.24
N GLU A 136 15.28 -17.99 -14.49
CA GLU A 136 15.86 -18.26 -15.81
C GLU A 136 15.23 -19.50 -16.49
N GLY A 137 14.01 -19.85 -16.13
CA GLY A 137 13.26 -20.92 -16.77
C GLY A 137 12.82 -20.51 -18.18
N SER A 138 13.10 -21.36 -19.16
CA SER A 138 12.70 -21.19 -20.57
C SER A 138 11.20 -20.86 -20.74
N ALA A 139 10.35 -21.32 -19.84
CA ALA A 139 8.91 -21.04 -19.83
C ALA A 139 8.61 -19.56 -19.51
N PHE A 140 9.31 -18.96 -18.56
CA PHE A 140 9.12 -17.55 -18.22
C PHE A 140 9.63 -16.62 -19.32
N GLN A 141 10.77 -16.92 -19.91
CA GLN A 141 11.29 -16.15 -21.05
C GLN A 141 10.31 -16.18 -22.24
N LYS A 142 9.63 -17.31 -22.47
CA LYS A 142 8.57 -17.41 -23.49
C LYS A 142 7.37 -16.49 -23.16
N ILE A 143 6.97 -16.43 -21.89
CA ILE A 143 5.89 -15.53 -21.45
C ILE A 143 6.31 -14.06 -21.66
N MET A 144 7.51 -13.67 -21.26
CA MET A 144 8.03 -12.31 -21.44
C MET A 144 8.17 -11.92 -22.91
N HIS A 145 8.55 -12.86 -23.76
CA HIS A 145 8.58 -12.64 -25.21
C HIS A 145 7.17 -12.37 -25.75
N ARG A 146 6.18 -13.18 -25.37
CA ARG A 146 4.77 -12.99 -25.75
C ARG A 146 4.21 -11.65 -25.27
N ILE A 147 4.50 -11.25 -24.00
CA ILE A 147 4.11 -9.96 -23.47
C ILE A 147 4.64 -8.81 -24.35
N ARG A 148 5.91 -8.85 -24.76
CA ARG A 148 6.50 -7.80 -25.61
C ARG A 148 5.82 -7.70 -26.98
N LEU A 149 5.47 -8.84 -27.56
CA LEU A 149 4.79 -8.89 -28.86
C LEU A 149 3.37 -8.33 -28.79
N VAL A 150 2.61 -8.70 -27.74
CA VAL A 150 1.19 -8.39 -27.62
C VAL A 150 0.97 -6.98 -27.04
N ALA A 151 1.81 -6.54 -26.12
CA ALA A 151 1.67 -5.21 -25.49
C ALA A 151 1.72 -4.04 -26.48
N ALA A 152 2.42 -4.19 -27.58
CA ALA A 152 2.49 -3.18 -28.65
C ALA A 152 1.23 -3.12 -29.54
N THR A 153 0.32 -4.08 -29.39
CA THR A 153 -0.92 -4.19 -30.20
C THR A 153 -2.13 -3.75 -29.40
N ASP A 154 -3.28 -3.59 -30.08
CA ASP A 154 -4.57 -3.29 -29.43
C ASP A 154 -5.41 -4.59 -29.23
N MET A 155 -4.76 -5.75 -29.21
CA MET A 155 -5.42 -7.04 -29.03
C MET A 155 -5.88 -7.25 -27.58
N SER A 156 -7.05 -7.85 -27.42
CA SER A 156 -7.50 -8.34 -26.11
C SER A 156 -6.67 -9.56 -25.69
N VAL A 157 -6.25 -9.58 -24.44
CA VAL A 157 -5.41 -10.64 -23.88
C VAL A 157 -6.13 -11.37 -22.78
N MET A 158 -6.15 -12.69 -22.82
CA MET A 158 -6.66 -13.54 -21.77
C MET A 158 -5.49 -14.23 -21.03
N ILE A 159 -5.46 -14.13 -19.70
CA ILE A 159 -4.40 -14.67 -18.85
C ILE A 159 -4.98 -15.80 -18.00
N PHE A 160 -4.50 -17.03 -18.24
CA PHE A 160 -4.91 -18.21 -17.48
C PHE A 160 -3.83 -18.65 -16.50
N GLY A 161 -4.24 -19.22 -15.39
CA GLY A 161 -3.35 -19.81 -14.39
C GLY A 161 -4.07 -20.04 -13.06
N GLU A 162 -3.49 -20.83 -12.19
CA GLU A 162 -3.98 -21.12 -10.84
C GLU A 162 -3.98 -19.85 -9.94
N ASN A 163 -4.67 -19.90 -8.81
CA ASN A 163 -4.65 -18.81 -7.86
C ASN A 163 -3.23 -18.61 -7.30
N GLY A 164 -2.81 -17.34 -7.17
CA GLY A 164 -1.47 -17.00 -6.68
C GLY A 164 -0.33 -17.12 -7.71
N THR A 165 -0.59 -17.44 -8.98
CA THR A 165 0.44 -17.56 -10.02
C THR A 165 0.96 -16.24 -10.59
N GLY A 166 0.41 -15.10 -10.14
CA GLY A 166 0.87 -13.77 -10.57
C GLY A 166 0.17 -13.24 -11.83
N LYS A 167 -1.06 -13.70 -12.14
CA LYS A 167 -1.84 -13.21 -13.28
C LYS A 167 -2.01 -11.68 -13.29
N GLU A 168 -2.29 -11.09 -12.14
CA GLU A 168 -2.45 -9.66 -11.97
C GLU A 168 -1.15 -8.91 -12.32
N HIS A 169 -0.01 -9.44 -11.88
CA HIS A 169 1.28 -8.87 -12.21
C HIS A 169 1.57 -8.90 -13.72
N ILE A 170 1.18 -9.98 -14.41
CA ILE A 170 1.28 -10.07 -15.89
C ILE A 170 0.38 -9.03 -16.56
N ALA A 171 -0.83 -8.78 -16.03
CA ALA A 171 -1.73 -7.76 -16.55
C ALA A 171 -1.13 -6.33 -16.41
N HIS A 172 -0.55 -6.01 -15.25
CA HIS A 172 0.18 -4.75 -15.05
C HIS A 172 1.36 -4.60 -16.01
N LEU A 173 2.16 -5.66 -16.20
CA LEU A 173 3.28 -5.64 -17.15
C LEU A 173 2.85 -5.41 -18.59
N LEU A 174 1.72 -6.00 -19.01
CA LEU A 174 1.14 -5.75 -20.32
C LEU A 174 0.75 -4.29 -20.47
N HIS A 175 0.10 -3.71 -19.45
CA HIS A 175 -0.26 -2.30 -19.45
C HIS A 175 0.96 -1.39 -19.53
N ASP A 176 1.96 -1.59 -18.67
CA ASP A 176 3.18 -0.78 -18.60
C ASP A 176 4.01 -0.81 -19.89
N LYS A 177 3.90 -1.90 -20.67
CA LYS A 177 4.58 -2.08 -21.94
C LYS A 177 3.70 -1.74 -23.16
N SER A 178 2.45 -1.35 -22.94
CA SER A 178 1.49 -1.03 -23.99
C SER A 178 1.60 0.43 -24.44
N LYS A 179 0.92 0.78 -25.54
CA LYS A 179 0.71 2.18 -25.97
C LYS A 179 -0.05 3.02 -24.94
N ARG A 180 -0.65 2.38 -23.94
CA ARG A 180 -1.40 3.01 -22.85
C ARG A 180 -0.59 3.12 -21.55
N ALA A 181 0.71 2.86 -21.59
CA ALA A 181 1.61 3.08 -20.46
C ALA A 181 1.45 4.52 -19.95
N GLY A 182 1.26 4.68 -18.65
CA GLY A 182 0.98 6.00 -18.04
C GLY A 182 -0.49 6.45 -18.08
N LYS A 183 -1.41 5.68 -18.69
CA LYS A 183 -2.85 5.87 -18.53
C LYS A 183 -3.34 5.10 -17.30
N PRO A 184 -4.52 5.45 -16.74
CA PRO A 184 -5.08 4.68 -15.61
C PRO A 184 -5.25 3.19 -15.96
N PHE A 185 -4.82 2.30 -15.06
CA PHE A 185 -5.11 0.89 -15.10
C PHE A 185 -6.35 0.62 -14.22
N VAL A 186 -7.43 0.14 -14.84
CA VAL A 186 -8.68 -0.13 -14.12
C VAL A 186 -8.84 -1.64 -13.99
N ALA A 187 -8.77 -2.15 -12.77
CA ALA A 187 -9.07 -3.55 -12.45
C ALA A 187 -10.53 -3.66 -12.02
N VAL A 188 -11.27 -4.60 -12.60
CA VAL A 188 -12.67 -4.87 -12.27
C VAL A 188 -12.81 -6.34 -11.90
N ASP A 189 -13.26 -6.61 -10.68
CA ASP A 189 -13.62 -7.97 -10.26
C ASP A 189 -15.06 -8.28 -10.65
N CYS A 190 -15.22 -9.10 -11.69
CA CYS A 190 -16.53 -9.50 -12.19
C CYS A 190 -17.36 -10.30 -11.17
N GLY A 191 -16.70 -10.94 -10.18
CA GLY A 191 -17.39 -11.68 -9.11
C GLY A 191 -18.07 -10.78 -8.08
N SER A 192 -17.59 -9.54 -7.93
CA SER A 192 -18.14 -8.54 -7.01
C SER A 192 -19.15 -7.58 -7.66
N LEU A 193 -19.29 -7.59 -8.99
CA LEU A 193 -20.20 -6.73 -9.70
C LEU A 193 -21.64 -7.26 -9.63
N SER A 194 -22.57 -6.43 -9.14
CA SER A 194 -24.00 -6.70 -9.31
C SER A 194 -24.37 -6.59 -10.79
N LYS A 195 -25.38 -7.38 -11.23
CA LYS A 195 -25.86 -7.37 -12.62
C LYS A 195 -26.32 -5.98 -13.11
N GLU A 196 -26.70 -5.11 -12.18
CA GLU A 196 -27.19 -3.76 -12.45
C GLU A 196 -26.05 -2.75 -12.69
N LEU A 197 -24.90 -2.97 -12.09
CA LEU A 197 -23.74 -2.07 -12.19
C LEU A 197 -22.73 -2.47 -13.29
N ALA A 198 -22.85 -3.69 -13.81
CA ALA A 198 -21.92 -4.20 -14.82
C ALA A 198 -21.86 -3.32 -16.09
N PRO A 199 -23.00 -2.83 -16.68
CA PRO A 199 -22.92 -2.01 -17.89
C PRO A 199 -22.19 -0.68 -17.67
N SER A 200 -22.43 0.01 -16.54
CA SER A 200 -21.78 1.29 -16.24
C SER A 200 -20.30 1.16 -15.90
N ALA A 201 -19.87 0.02 -15.36
CA ALA A 201 -18.47 -0.24 -15.04
C ALA A 201 -17.61 -0.55 -16.29
N PHE A 202 -18.24 -1.03 -17.40
CA PHE A 202 -17.52 -1.41 -18.62
C PHE A 202 -17.61 -0.36 -19.74
N PHE A 203 -18.59 0.55 -19.71
CA PHE A 203 -18.90 1.46 -20.82
C PHE A 203 -18.97 2.94 -20.42
N ALA A 204 -18.50 3.31 -19.22
CA ALA A 204 -18.43 4.70 -18.73
C ALA A 204 -17.13 5.41 -19.10
#